data_5dd039df0593cc90f2acc01cdc44c4f6
#
_entry.id   5dd039df0593cc90f2acc01cdc44c4f6
#
_cell.length_a   1.000
_cell.length_b   1.000
_cell.length_c   1.000
_cell.angle_alpha   90.00
_cell.angle_beta   90.00
_cell.angle_gamma   90.00
#
_symmetry.space_group_name_H-M   'P 1'
#
loop_
_entity.id
_entity.type
_entity.pdbx_description
1 polymer ?
#
loop_
_entity_poly.entity_id
_entity_poly.type
_entity_poly.pdbx_seq_one_letter_code
_entity_poly.pdbx_strand_id
1 'polypeptide(L)'
;MLFGAILPRMDKSRDTAAVARCDATVQGFAPVAGDGARVLVLGSMPGVASLRQAQYYAHPRNAFWPLAARIFGFDPGLDYDGRLRALQANGVALWDVLQACERPGSLDADIRGDTLVPNDFGAFLASQPAILRICFNGAKAAAMFRRHVLPDLPAAPLQFFELPSTSPAHAAASFEQKLAAWEPALRIPAADR
;
A
#
# COMPACT_ATOMS: atom_id res chain seq x y z
N MET A 1 -43.95 -14.14 66.42
CA MET A 1 -44.05 -14.55 65.02
C MET A 1 -43.16 -13.60 64.19
N LEU A 2 -41.98 -14.04 63.86
CA LEU A 2 -40.99 -13.26 63.11
C LEU A 2 -40.96 -13.76 61.66
N PHE A 3 -41.43 -12.97 60.75
CA PHE A 3 -41.32 -13.27 59.31
C PHE A 3 -39.97 -12.77 58.81
N GLY A 4 -39.05 -13.70 58.49
CA GLY A 4 -37.80 -13.44 57.83
C GLY A 4 -38.02 -13.26 56.35
N ALA A 5 -37.75 -12.07 55.84
CA ALA A 5 -37.72 -11.79 54.37
C ALA A 5 -36.42 -12.32 53.80
N ILE A 6 -36.50 -13.28 52.89
CA ILE A 6 -35.40 -13.78 52.06
C ILE A 6 -35.27 -12.85 50.86
N LEU A 7 -34.17 -12.09 50.79
CA LEU A 7 -33.75 -11.33 49.61
C LEU A 7 -33.17 -12.27 48.54
N PRO A 8 -33.54 -12.13 47.28
CA PRO A 8 -32.96 -12.95 46.24
C PRO A 8 -31.48 -12.51 45.96
N ARG A 9 -30.59 -13.49 45.86
CA ARG A 9 -29.23 -13.32 45.43
C ARG A 9 -29.23 -12.83 43.97
N MET A 10 -28.65 -11.63 43.75
CA MET A 10 -28.29 -11.16 42.40
C MET A 10 -27.16 -12.01 41.85
N ASP A 11 -27.46 -12.75 40.80
CA ASP A 11 -26.51 -13.49 39.97
C ASP A 11 -25.64 -12.49 39.20
N LYS A 12 -24.36 -12.37 39.60
CA LYS A 12 -23.35 -11.59 38.91
C LYS A 12 -22.64 -12.47 37.85
N SER A 13 -23.36 -13.01 36.94
CA SER A 13 -22.77 -13.70 35.81
C SER A 13 -23.38 -13.22 34.51
N ARG A 14 -22.53 -12.69 33.65
CA ARG A 14 -22.76 -12.36 32.24
C ARG A 14 -23.13 -10.90 31.93
N ASP A 15 -22.17 -10.01 32.18
CA ASP A 15 -21.97 -8.90 31.29
C ASP A 15 -20.52 -8.94 30.77
N THR A 16 -20.25 -9.95 29.96
CA THR A 16 -19.17 -9.88 28.99
C THR A 16 -19.69 -8.98 27.90
N ALA A 17 -19.51 -7.68 28.09
CA ALA A 17 -19.67 -6.70 27.05
C ALA A 17 -18.84 -7.18 25.86
N ALA A 18 -19.51 -7.69 24.84
CA ALA A 18 -18.97 -7.83 23.50
C ALA A 18 -18.49 -6.42 23.12
N VAL A 19 -17.19 -6.17 23.31
CA VAL A 19 -16.52 -5.02 22.72
C VAL A 19 -16.76 -5.21 21.23
N ALA A 20 -17.72 -4.48 20.70
CA ALA A 20 -17.93 -4.36 19.27
C ALA A 20 -16.60 -3.85 18.70
N ARG A 21 -15.78 -4.76 18.17
CA ARG A 21 -14.65 -4.43 17.34
C ARG A 21 -15.25 -3.74 16.12
N CYS A 22 -15.19 -2.42 16.13
CA CYS A 22 -15.45 -1.62 14.96
C CYS A 22 -14.28 -1.97 13.99
N ASP A 23 -14.44 -3.05 13.23
CA ASP A 23 -13.56 -3.44 12.16
C ASP A 23 -13.77 -2.39 11.06
N ALA A 24 -13.07 -1.25 11.22
CA ALA A 24 -13.20 -0.15 10.28
C ALA A 24 -12.58 -0.57 8.95
N THR A 25 -13.39 -0.65 7.92
CA THR A 25 -12.93 -0.81 6.54
C THR A 25 -11.97 0.33 6.20
N VAL A 26 -10.76 -0.01 5.82
CA VAL A 26 -9.74 0.94 5.35
C VAL A 26 -9.92 1.11 3.85
N GLN A 27 -10.00 2.36 3.40
CA GLN A 27 -10.06 2.71 1.97
C GLN A 27 -8.67 3.15 1.50
N GLY A 28 -8.26 2.65 0.33
CA GLY A 28 -7.05 3.07 -0.36
C GLY A 28 -7.20 4.43 -1.05
N PHE A 29 -6.12 4.89 -1.67
CA PHE A 29 -6.12 6.14 -2.42
C PHE A 29 -6.42 5.90 -3.90
N ALA A 30 -6.82 6.98 -4.58
CA ALA A 30 -6.80 7.01 -6.04
C ALA A 30 -5.35 6.85 -6.57
N PRO A 31 -5.17 6.31 -7.78
CA PRO A 31 -3.85 6.22 -8.38
C PRO A 31 -3.29 7.62 -8.64
N VAL A 32 -1.97 7.76 -8.50
CA VAL A 32 -1.23 8.93 -8.95
C VAL A 32 -0.49 8.57 -10.22
N ALA A 33 -0.90 9.10 -11.34
CA ALA A 33 -0.24 8.89 -12.63
C ALA A 33 -0.17 10.20 -13.39
N GLY A 34 0.92 10.42 -14.11
CA GLY A 34 1.04 11.48 -15.12
C GLY A 34 0.84 10.91 -16.52
N ASP A 35 0.68 11.78 -17.50
CA ASP A 35 0.62 11.39 -18.90
C ASP A 35 1.92 10.66 -19.30
N GLY A 36 1.79 9.50 -19.92
CA GLY A 36 2.93 8.69 -20.33
C GLY A 36 3.67 7.98 -19.20
N ALA A 37 2.98 7.66 -18.10
CA ALA A 37 3.52 6.78 -17.05
C ALA A 37 3.93 5.42 -17.65
N ARG A 38 5.11 4.94 -17.30
CA ARG A 38 5.70 3.68 -17.83
C ARG A 38 6.02 2.66 -16.75
N VAL A 39 6.17 3.11 -15.51
CA VAL A 39 6.39 2.29 -14.34
C VAL A 39 5.26 2.53 -13.34
N LEU A 40 4.65 1.46 -12.87
CA LEU A 40 3.68 1.51 -11.79
C LEU A 40 4.29 0.91 -10.53
N VAL A 41 4.39 1.69 -9.47
CA VAL A 41 4.80 1.20 -8.15
C VAL A 41 3.55 0.87 -7.35
N LEU A 42 3.50 -0.35 -6.81
CA LEU A 42 2.37 -0.85 -6.04
C LEU A 42 2.76 -1.16 -4.60
N GLY A 43 2.09 -0.51 -3.65
CA GLY A 43 1.97 -0.99 -2.28
C GLY A 43 0.85 -2.02 -2.15
N SER A 44 0.67 -2.57 -0.95
CA SER A 44 -0.47 -3.44 -0.61
C SER A 44 -1.71 -2.62 -0.28
N MET A 45 -1.56 -1.68 0.66
CA MET A 45 -2.58 -0.78 1.22
C MET A 45 -1.90 0.36 1.98
N PRO A 46 -2.40 1.62 1.95
CA PRO A 46 -1.78 2.71 2.69
C PRO A 46 -1.71 2.43 4.20
N GLY A 47 -0.56 2.70 4.82
CA GLY A 47 -0.40 2.61 6.28
C GLY A 47 -1.15 3.74 7.02
N VAL A 48 -1.31 3.62 8.34
CA VAL A 48 -2.04 4.60 9.17
C VAL A 48 -1.49 6.03 9.01
N ALA A 49 -0.17 6.21 8.93
CA ALA A 49 0.42 7.53 8.73
C ALA A 49 0.04 8.12 7.37
N SER A 50 0.01 7.29 6.32
CA SER A 50 -0.40 7.68 4.96
C SER A 50 -1.88 8.09 4.93
N LEU A 51 -2.75 7.30 5.55
CA LEU A 51 -4.19 7.59 5.63
C LEU A 51 -4.46 8.91 6.37
N ARG A 52 -3.77 9.16 7.48
CA ARG A 52 -3.94 10.40 8.27
C ARG A 52 -3.52 11.65 7.51
N GLN A 53 -2.50 11.55 6.66
CA GLN A 53 -1.95 12.66 5.90
C GLN A 53 -2.49 12.74 4.47
N ALA A 54 -3.30 11.75 4.04
CA ALA A 54 -3.74 11.57 2.65
C ALA A 54 -2.54 11.57 1.67
N GLN A 55 -1.43 10.91 2.02
CA GLN A 55 -0.19 10.90 1.25
C GLN A 55 0.40 9.50 1.14
N TYR A 56 0.84 9.10 -0.04
CA TYR A 56 1.62 7.87 -0.21
C TYR A 56 2.93 7.94 0.57
N TYR A 57 3.25 6.85 1.27
CA TYR A 57 4.52 6.66 1.99
C TYR A 57 4.83 7.76 3.02
N ALA A 58 3.82 8.30 3.69
CA ALA A 58 3.93 9.45 4.59
C ALA A 58 4.65 9.17 5.93
N HIS A 59 4.88 7.90 6.29
CA HIS A 59 5.58 7.62 7.55
C HIS A 59 7.02 8.17 7.50
N PRO A 60 7.50 8.96 8.50
CA PRO A 60 8.79 9.65 8.43
C PRO A 60 10.01 8.76 8.20
N ARG A 61 9.94 7.49 8.63
CA ARG A 61 11.00 6.50 8.41
C ARG A 61 10.77 5.62 7.17
N ASN A 62 9.78 5.93 6.32
CA ASN A 62 9.61 5.20 5.07
C ASN A 62 10.70 5.60 4.09
N ALA A 63 11.40 4.62 3.52
CA ALA A 63 12.53 4.86 2.63
C ALA A 63 12.11 5.25 1.19
N PHE A 64 10.83 5.20 0.82
CA PHE A 64 10.39 5.40 -0.56
C PHE A 64 10.80 6.77 -1.11
N TRP A 65 10.44 7.86 -0.42
CA TRP A 65 10.75 9.21 -0.88
C TRP A 65 12.26 9.51 -0.92
N PRO A 66 13.06 9.14 0.10
CA PRO A 66 14.52 9.22 0.00
C PRO A 66 15.12 8.43 -1.17
N LEU A 67 14.61 7.21 -1.44
CA LEU A 67 15.05 6.41 -2.57
C LEU A 67 14.71 7.07 -3.91
N ALA A 68 13.47 7.52 -4.08
CA ALA A 68 13.02 8.19 -5.29
C ALA A 68 13.85 9.47 -5.56
N ALA A 69 14.08 10.29 -4.53
CA ALA A 69 14.92 11.49 -4.62
C ALA A 69 16.33 11.14 -5.07
N ARG A 70 16.94 10.09 -4.52
CA ARG A 70 18.28 9.62 -4.89
C ARG A 70 18.34 9.09 -6.33
N ILE A 71 17.32 8.34 -6.75
CA ILE A 71 17.25 7.74 -8.09
C ILE A 71 17.05 8.81 -9.17
N PHE A 72 16.15 9.75 -8.95
CA PHE A 72 15.75 10.72 -9.97
C PHE A 72 16.40 12.11 -9.82
N GLY A 73 17.16 12.33 -8.74
CA GLY A 73 17.93 13.55 -8.55
C GLY A 73 17.09 14.78 -8.18
N PHE A 74 15.90 14.60 -7.57
CA PHE A 74 15.13 15.74 -7.07
C PHE A 74 15.45 16.04 -5.60
N ASP A 75 15.13 17.27 -5.16
CA ASP A 75 15.33 17.69 -3.77
C ASP A 75 14.43 16.89 -2.82
N PRO A 76 15.00 16.14 -1.84
CA PRO A 76 14.21 15.41 -0.85
C PRO A 76 13.37 16.33 0.07
N GLY A 77 13.69 17.62 0.14
CA GLY A 77 12.95 18.64 0.90
C GLY A 77 11.69 19.17 0.22
N LEU A 78 11.38 18.75 -1.02
CA LEU A 78 10.14 19.14 -1.69
C LEU A 78 8.91 18.76 -0.84
N ASP A 79 7.87 19.59 -0.94
CA ASP A 79 6.54 19.23 -0.44
C ASP A 79 5.98 18.00 -1.16
N TYR A 80 4.87 17.48 -0.68
CA TYR A 80 4.29 16.25 -1.24
C TYR A 80 3.93 16.38 -2.72
N ASP A 81 3.32 17.50 -3.11
CA ASP A 81 2.93 17.75 -4.49
C ASP A 81 4.15 17.90 -5.42
N GLY A 82 5.22 18.53 -4.93
CA GLY A 82 6.50 18.62 -5.62
C GLY A 82 7.13 17.25 -5.87
N ARG A 83 7.09 16.37 -4.85
CA ARG A 83 7.55 14.97 -4.98
C ARG A 83 6.72 14.19 -5.97
N LEU A 84 5.39 14.35 -5.97
CA LEU A 84 4.51 13.70 -6.94
C LEU A 84 4.82 14.17 -8.37
N ARG A 85 4.94 15.49 -8.59
CA ARG A 85 5.32 16.02 -9.91
C ARG A 85 6.67 15.49 -10.39
N ALA A 86 7.65 15.36 -9.49
CA ALA A 86 8.95 14.80 -9.83
C ALA A 86 8.86 13.33 -10.26
N LEU A 87 8.05 12.51 -9.58
CA LEU A 87 7.81 11.12 -9.99
C LEU A 87 7.11 11.04 -11.35
N GLN A 88 6.05 11.81 -11.55
CA GLN A 88 5.27 11.84 -12.78
C GLN A 88 6.15 12.28 -13.97
N ALA A 89 7.00 13.31 -13.79
CA ALA A 89 7.96 13.77 -14.80
C ALA A 89 8.97 12.67 -15.19
N ASN A 90 9.24 11.69 -14.30
CA ASN A 90 10.08 10.53 -14.56
C ASN A 90 9.29 9.29 -15.02
N GLY A 91 7.99 9.44 -15.35
CA GLY A 91 7.15 8.36 -15.86
C GLY A 91 6.78 7.31 -14.82
N VAL A 92 6.77 7.66 -13.53
CA VAL A 92 6.41 6.75 -12.45
C VAL A 92 5.04 7.08 -11.88
N ALA A 93 4.16 6.08 -11.88
CA ALA A 93 2.85 6.10 -11.24
C ALA A 93 2.90 5.38 -9.89
N LEU A 94 2.02 5.78 -8.96
CA LEU A 94 1.83 5.15 -7.65
C LEU A 94 0.41 4.65 -7.49
N TRP A 95 0.26 3.47 -6.92
CA TRP A 95 -1.02 2.97 -6.45
C TRP A 95 -0.82 1.89 -5.36
N ASP A 96 -1.92 1.29 -4.91
CA ASP A 96 -1.92 0.12 -4.05
C ASP A 96 -2.71 -1.01 -4.72
N VAL A 97 -2.43 -2.25 -4.34
CA VAL A 97 -3.16 -3.41 -4.86
C VAL A 97 -4.61 -3.38 -4.42
N LEU A 98 -4.86 -2.99 -3.17
CA LEU A 98 -6.20 -3.01 -2.58
C LEU A 98 -6.88 -1.65 -2.64
N GLN A 99 -8.15 -1.65 -3.05
CA GLN A 99 -9.07 -0.53 -2.92
C GLN A 99 -9.56 -0.42 -1.48
N ALA A 100 -9.90 -1.56 -0.85
CA ALA A 100 -10.39 -1.62 0.52
C ALA A 100 -10.03 -2.94 1.19
N CYS A 101 -9.93 -2.92 2.52
CA CYS A 101 -9.81 -4.11 3.37
C CYS A 101 -10.14 -3.77 4.82
N GLU A 102 -10.37 -4.80 5.64
CA GLU A 102 -10.35 -4.65 7.09
C GLU A 102 -8.92 -4.92 7.59
N ARG A 103 -8.38 -3.94 8.33
CA ARG A 103 -7.04 -4.04 8.91
C ARG A 103 -6.98 -3.23 10.21
N PRO A 104 -6.81 -3.87 11.37
CA PRO A 104 -6.78 -3.20 12.68
C PRO A 104 -5.49 -2.41 12.96
N GLY A 105 -4.59 -2.25 12.00
CA GLY A 105 -3.32 -1.53 12.17
C GLY A 105 -2.69 -1.09 10.88
N SER A 106 -1.35 -1.03 10.85
CA SER A 106 -0.57 -0.66 9.67
C SER A 106 0.18 -1.83 9.05
N LEU A 107 0.22 -2.98 9.71
CA LEU A 107 0.97 -4.13 9.22
C LEU A 107 0.15 -4.90 8.18
N ASP A 108 0.80 -5.27 7.09
CA ASP A 108 0.19 -6.08 6.05
C ASP A 108 -0.25 -7.47 6.55
N ALA A 109 0.39 -7.97 7.62
CA ALA A 109 0.00 -9.22 8.27
C ALA A 109 -1.40 -9.15 8.91
N ASP A 110 -1.85 -7.96 9.30
CA ASP A 110 -3.14 -7.75 9.96
C ASP A 110 -4.29 -7.58 8.96
N ILE A 111 -4.02 -7.59 7.66
CA ILE A 111 -5.06 -7.52 6.62
C ILE A 111 -5.88 -8.82 6.64
N ARG A 112 -7.19 -8.69 6.83
CA ARG A 112 -8.14 -9.82 6.82
C ARG A 112 -8.39 -10.29 5.40
N GLY A 113 -8.02 -11.54 5.12
CA GLY A 113 -8.02 -12.11 3.78
C GLY A 113 -9.40 -12.27 3.12
N ASP A 114 -10.47 -12.29 3.92
CA ASP A 114 -11.87 -12.42 3.49
C ASP A 114 -12.55 -11.07 3.17
N THR A 115 -11.86 -9.95 3.44
CA THR A 115 -12.41 -8.60 3.26
C THR A 115 -11.70 -7.81 2.14
N LEU A 116 -10.86 -8.47 1.37
CA LEU A 116 -10.04 -7.82 0.34
C LEU A 116 -10.88 -7.39 -0.86
N VAL A 117 -10.78 -6.13 -1.22
CA VAL A 117 -11.31 -5.58 -2.47
C VAL A 117 -10.13 -5.06 -3.29
N PRO A 118 -9.73 -5.71 -4.37
CA PRO A 118 -8.69 -5.21 -5.26
C PRO A 118 -9.14 -3.95 -6.00
N ASN A 119 -8.20 -3.13 -6.42
CA ASN A 119 -8.44 -2.03 -7.34
C ASN A 119 -8.72 -2.56 -8.77
N ASP A 120 -9.41 -1.76 -9.57
CA ASP A 120 -9.68 -2.06 -10.99
C ASP A 120 -8.43 -1.77 -11.84
N PHE A 121 -7.53 -2.74 -11.90
CA PHE A 121 -6.32 -2.65 -12.72
C PHE A 121 -6.61 -2.76 -14.21
N GLY A 122 -7.69 -3.42 -14.60
CA GLY A 122 -8.10 -3.52 -16.00
C GLY A 122 -8.38 -2.14 -16.59
N ALA A 123 -9.26 -1.38 -15.94
CA ALA A 123 -9.59 -0.03 -16.36
C ALA A 123 -8.38 0.93 -16.25
N PHE A 124 -7.59 0.82 -15.17
CA PHE A 124 -6.42 1.68 -14.98
C PHE A 124 -5.35 1.46 -16.05
N LEU A 125 -4.95 0.22 -16.32
CA LEU A 125 -3.93 -0.08 -17.33
C LEU A 125 -4.41 0.22 -18.75
N ALA A 126 -5.70 0.07 -19.03
CA ALA A 126 -6.29 0.52 -20.30
C ALA A 126 -6.18 2.03 -20.50
N SER A 127 -6.29 2.82 -19.41
CA SER A 127 -6.11 4.28 -19.44
C SER A 127 -4.64 4.71 -19.48
N GLN A 128 -3.70 3.82 -19.15
CA GLN A 128 -2.26 4.06 -19.08
C GLN A 128 -1.48 3.01 -19.90
N PRO A 129 -1.69 2.93 -21.23
CA PRO A 129 -1.17 1.84 -22.05
C PRO A 129 0.37 1.83 -22.18
N ALA A 130 1.04 2.91 -21.80
CA ALA A 130 2.50 3.00 -21.79
C ALA A 130 3.14 2.32 -20.56
N ILE A 131 2.36 1.90 -19.56
CA ILE A 131 2.88 1.16 -18.41
C ILE A 131 3.26 -0.25 -18.84
N LEU A 132 4.55 -0.55 -18.80
CA LEU A 132 5.14 -1.86 -19.11
C LEU A 132 5.82 -2.52 -17.91
N ARG A 133 6.03 -1.77 -16.83
CA ARG A 133 6.69 -2.27 -15.61
C ARG A 133 5.81 -2.07 -14.40
N ILE A 134 5.64 -3.14 -13.64
CA ILE A 134 4.97 -3.13 -12.34
C ILE A 134 6.00 -3.49 -11.26
N CYS A 135 6.24 -2.55 -10.35
CA CYS A 135 7.20 -2.67 -9.26
C CYS A 135 6.46 -2.83 -7.93
N PHE A 136 6.54 -4.00 -7.32
CA PHE A 136 5.91 -4.26 -6.03
C PHE A 136 6.79 -3.80 -4.88
N ASN A 137 6.28 -2.93 -4.04
CA ASN A 137 6.93 -2.49 -2.80
C ASN A 137 6.76 -3.54 -1.70
N GLY A 138 7.48 -4.63 -1.82
CA GLY A 138 7.48 -5.77 -0.91
C GLY A 138 6.69 -6.98 -1.40
N ALA A 139 7.05 -8.14 -0.87
CA ALA A 139 6.50 -9.44 -1.24
C ALA A 139 4.97 -9.55 -1.04
N LYS A 140 4.41 -8.85 -0.04
CA LYS A 140 2.96 -8.90 0.23
C LYS A 140 2.16 -8.27 -0.91
N ALA A 141 2.59 -7.11 -1.42
CA ALA A 141 1.96 -6.47 -2.58
C ALA A 141 2.02 -7.39 -3.81
N ALA A 142 3.17 -8.01 -4.07
CA ALA A 142 3.34 -8.96 -5.16
C ALA A 142 2.42 -10.19 -5.02
N ALA A 143 2.35 -10.79 -3.84
CA ALA A 143 1.50 -11.96 -3.59
C ALA A 143 0.01 -11.64 -3.76
N MET A 144 -0.44 -10.49 -3.25
CA MET A 144 -1.83 -10.04 -3.41
C MET A 144 -2.17 -9.79 -4.88
N PHE A 145 -1.30 -9.10 -5.60
CA PHE A 145 -1.51 -8.84 -7.02
C PHE A 145 -1.61 -10.13 -7.84
N ARG A 146 -0.67 -11.06 -7.65
CA ARG A 146 -0.66 -12.35 -8.34
C ARG A 146 -1.90 -13.18 -8.05
N ARG A 147 -2.44 -13.09 -6.84
CA ARG A 147 -3.59 -13.89 -6.42
C ARG A 147 -4.93 -13.29 -6.82
N HIS A 148 -5.08 -11.96 -6.73
CA HIS A 148 -6.37 -11.31 -6.78
C HIS A 148 -6.56 -10.37 -7.98
N VAL A 149 -5.50 -10.07 -8.73
CA VAL A 149 -5.53 -9.14 -9.87
C VAL A 149 -5.09 -9.82 -11.15
N LEU A 150 -3.92 -10.48 -11.13
CA LEU A 150 -3.30 -11.03 -12.33
C LEU A 150 -4.18 -12.03 -13.12
N PRO A 151 -5.00 -12.89 -12.48
CA PRO A 151 -5.86 -13.85 -13.21
C PRO A 151 -6.90 -13.18 -14.11
N ASP A 152 -7.35 -11.97 -13.76
CA ASP A 152 -8.41 -11.24 -14.46
C ASP A 152 -7.85 -10.19 -15.43
N LEU A 153 -6.52 -10.01 -15.49
CA LEU A 153 -5.90 -9.08 -16.42
C LEU A 153 -5.76 -9.70 -17.81
N PRO A 154 -6.05 -8.90 -18.87
CA PRO A 154 -5.74 -9.33 -20.22
C PRO A 154 -4.23 -9.55 -20.40
N ALA A 155 -3.85 -10.46 -21.28
CA ALA A 155 -2.45 -10.69 -21.61
C ALA A 155 -1.82 -9.39 -22.12
N ALA A 156 -0.78 -8.93 -21.45
CA ALA A 156 -0.03 -7.73 -21.81
C ALA A 156 1.46 -7.97 -21.55
N PRO A 157 2.37 -7.31 -22.26
CA PRO A 157 3.82 -7.48 -22.12
C PRO A 157 4.35 -6.78 -20.86
N LEU A 158 3.73 -7.06 -19.69
CA LEU A 158 4.09 -6.47 -18.41
C LEU A 158 5.30 -7.17 -17.80
N GLN A 159 6.26 -6.40 -17.35
CA GLN A 159 7.40 -6.85 -16.57
C GLN A 159 7.11 -6.64 -15.08
N PHE A 160 7.38 -7.65 -14.27
CA PHE A 160 7.10 -7.62 -12.82
C PHE A 160 8.39 -7.64 -12.02
N PHE A 161 8.53 -6.67 -11.08
CA PHE A 161 9.67 -6.53 -10.20
C PHE A 161 9.20 -6.60 -8.74
N GLU A 162 9.64 -7.62 -8.01
CA GLU A 162 9.41 -7.70 -6.58
C GLU A 162 10.60 -7.08 -5.84
N LEU A 163 10.38 -5.93 -5.21
CA LEU A 163 11.43 -5.12 -4.61
C LEU A 163 11.35 -5.17 -3.07
N PRO A 164 12.48 -4.98 -2.37
CA PRO A 164 12.47 -4.92 -0.91
C PRO A 164 11.59 -3.77 -0.44
N SER A 165 10.70 -4.05 0.53
CA SER A 165 9.76 -3.05 1.04
C SER A 165 10.47 -1.84 1.62
N THR A 166 9.94 -0.65 1.30
CA THR A 166 10.41 0.63 1.85
C THR A 166 9.85 0.94 3.23
N SER A 167 8.90 0.14 3.71
CA SER A 167 8.31 0.27 5.05
C SER A 167 9.38 0.14 6.14
N PRO A 168 9.30 0.95 7.22
CA PRO A 168 10.18 0.78 8.38
C PRO A 168 10.00 -0.57 9.10
N ALA A 169 8.88 -1.25 8.89
CA ALA A 169 8.68 -2.62 9.40
C ALA A 169 9.59 -3.65 8.71
N HIS A 170 10.12 -3.34 7.53
CA HIS A 170 11.06 -4.18 6.79
C HIS A 170 12.50 -3.69 7.00
N ALA A 171 13.06 -4.00 8.16
CA ALA A 171 14.42 -3.56 8.55
C ALA A 171 15.55 -4.47 8.04
N ALA A 172 15.23 -5.59 7.37
CA ALA A 172 16.22 -6.59 6.93
C ALA A 172 17.17 -6.08 5.84
N ALA A 173 16.78 -5.08 5.05
CA ALA A 173 17.61 -4.50 4.00
C ALA A 173 18.02 -3.07 4.36
N SER A 174 19.31 -2.76 4.20
CA SER A 174 19.83 -1.39 4.35
C SER A 174 19.31 -0.46 3.25
N PHE A 175 19.48 0.86 3.43
CA PHE A 175 19.12 1.83 2.40
C PHE A 175 19.85 1.57 1.08
N GLU A 176 21.13 1.28 1.12
CA GLU A 176 21.94 1.02 -0.09
C GLU A 176 21.51 -0.27 -0.79
N GLN A 177 21.17 -1.31 -0.06
CA GLN A 177 20.62 -2.54 -0.64
C GLN A 177 19.25 -2.29 -1.32
N LYS A 178 18.40 -1.50 -0.68
CA LYS A 178 17.14 -1.07 -1.30
C LYS A 178 17.40 -0.25 -2.56
N LEU A 179 18.33 0.72 -2.51
CA LEU A 179 18.67 1.56 -3.64
C LEU A 179 19.16 0.72 -4.83
N ALA A 180 20.08 -0.21 -4.61
CA ALA A 180 20.60 -1.10 -5.64
C ALA A 180 19.52 -1.96 -6.32
N ALA A 181 18.46 -2.35 -5.58
CA ALA A 181 17.33 -3.10 -6.12
C ALA A 181 16.32 -2.21 -6.86
N TRP A 182 16.02 -1.02 -6.29
CA TRP A 182 14.99 -0.13 -6.81
C TRP A 182 15.43 0.67 -8.04
N GLU A 183 16.68 1.11 -8.09
CA GLU A 183 17.18 1.97 -9.18
C GLU A 183 17.01 1.35 -10.58
N PRO A 184 17.46 0.12 -10.86
CA PRO A 184 17.31 -0.48 -12.20
C PRO A 184 15.85 -0.76 -12.56
N ALA A 185 14.97 -0.99 -11.57
CA ALA A 185 13.56 -1.23 -11.80
C ALA A 185 12.80 0.05 -12.16
N LEU A 186 13.15 1.19 -11.54
CA LEU A 186 12.49 2.49 -11.76
C LEU A 186 13.08 3.26 -12.95
N ARG A 187 14.39 3.13 -13.23
CA ARG A 187 15.01 3.78 -14.40
C ARG A 187 14.70 3.00 -15.66
N ILE A 188 14.00 3.64 -16.59
CA ILE A 188 13.79 3.10 -17.93
C ILE A 188 14.93 3.58 -18.81
N PRO A 189 15.66 2.67 -19.48
CA PRO A 189 16.71 3.06 -20.44
C PRO A 189 16.19 3.99 -21.53
N ALA A 190 17.06 4.87 -22.02
CA ALA A 190 16.69 5.83 -23.07
C ALA A 190 16.27 5.15 -24.39
N ALA A 191 16.71 3.90 -24.62
CA ALA A 191 16.35 3.12 -25.80
C ALA A 191 14.89 2.68 -25.84
N ASP A 192 14.19 2.67 -24.70
CA ASP A 192 12.78 2.28 -24.57
C ASP A 192 11.87 3.52 -24.43
N ARG A 193 12.37 4.72 -24.75
CA ARG A 193 11.62 5.99 -24.67
C ARG A 193 10.95 6.35 -25.97
#